data_331257aca6cd790231089f8ea295893c
#
_entry.id   331257aca6cd790231089f8ea295893c
#
_cell.length_a   1.000
_cell.length_b   1.000
_cell.length_c   1.000
_cell.angle_alpha   90.00
_cell.angle_beta   90.00
_cell.angle_gamma   90.00
#
_symmetry.space_group_name_H-M   'P 1'
#
loop_
_entity.id
_entity.type
_entity.pdbx_description
1 polymer ?
#
loop_
_entity_poly.entity_id
_entity_poly.type
_entity_poly.pdbx_seq_one_letter_code
_entity_poly.pdbx_strand_id
1 'polypeptide(L)'
;MIFKTQNINGYGENMEYLKIGDVWKEKYGEKVYKISLSAGCTCPNRDGTKGVGGCIFCSEKGSGDFAQSGFLPIAQQIEQAKKLVEKKGGKKFIAYFQSYTNTYGDVKRLEKIFTEAASMPEILELAIATRCDCLGEDVIQMLDRLNKIKPVTVELGLQSSNPETLKKINCCYTAEDFKKRVKLLKEHNIHVVAHIILGFPWESRDDMVQSAHFVAESGADGIKLQLLHYLKGTKMGEDYLKYNYPTMTLEEYATLLGDCLNALPAGMEIHRLTGDGAKKDLLAPLWTGDKRKTMNYISNYIKSLKDERRSL
;
A
#
# COMPACT_ATOMS: atom_id res chain seq x y z
N MET A 1 29.38 -20.01 18.75
CA MET A 1 28.82 -20.72 17.59
C MET A 1 28.53 -19.67 16.54
N ILE A 2 29.37 -19.58 15.52
CA ILE A 2 29.31 -18.55 14.47
C ILE A 2 28.29 -19.05 13.44
N PHE A 3 27.13 -18.42 13.35
CA PHE A 3 26.18 -18.68 12.27
C PHE A 3 26.77 -18.19 10.95
N LYS A 4 27.20 -19.14 10.11
CA LYS A 4 27.52 -18.87 8.71
C LYS A 4 26.23 -18.41 8.02
N THR A 5 26.21 -17.16 7.58
CA THR A 5 25.24 -16.63 6.63
C THR A 5 25.33 -17.45 5.35
N GLN A 6 24.30 -18.25 5.08
CA GLN A 6 24.13 -18.86 3.77
C GLN A 6 23.79 -17.74 2.78
N ASN A 7 24.63 -17.57 1.77
CA ASN A 7 24.37 -16.76 0.59
C ASN A 7 23.08 -17.26 -0.08
N ILE A 8 22.01 -16.52 0.08
CA ILE A 8 20.79 -16.70 -0.70
C ILE A 8 21.04 -15.94 -2.00
N ASN A 9 21.39 -16.67 -3.05
CA ASN A 9 21.67 -16.15 -4.39
C ASN A 9 20.46 -15.35 -4.90
N GLY A 10 20.67 -14.07 -5.20
CA GLY A 10 19.70 -13.18 -5.87
C GLY A 10 19.27 -11.93 -5.09
N TYR A 11 19.65 -11.79 -3.83
CA TYR A 11 19.36 -10.61 -3.02
C TYR A 11 20.62 -9.74 -2.91
N GLY A 12 20.57 -8.51 -3.39
CA GLY A 12 21.59 -7.52 -3.03
C GLY A 12 22.58 -7.05 -4.08
N GLU A 13 22.58 -7.55 -5.32
CA GLU A 13 23.58 -7.10 -6.33
C GLU A 13 23.21 -5.83 -7.10
N ASN A 14 21.92 -5.42 -7.11
CA ASN A 14 21.51 -4.18 -7.77
C ASN A 14 20.42 -3.48 -6.93
N MET A 15 20.76 -2.38 -6.27
CA MET A 15 19.78 -1.47 -5.63
C MET A 15 18.92 -0.70 -6.65
N GLU A 16 18.70 -1.22 -7.85
CA GLU A 16 17.75 -0.68 -8.81
C GLU A 16 16.36 -1.26 -8.51
N TYR A 17 15.60 -0.55 -7.67
CA TYR A 17 14.21 -0.88 -7.50
C TYR A 17 13.36 -0.35 -8.65
N LEU A 18 12.38 -1.12 -9.06
CA LEU A 18 11.43 -0.73 -10.10
C LEU A 18 10.43 0.29 -9.53
N LYS A 19 10.56 1.55 -9.94
CA LYS A 19 9.54 2.55 -9.59
C LYS A 19 8.30 2.30 -10.43
N ILE A 20 7.15 2.12 -9.82
CA ILE A 20 5.89 1.87 -10.53
C ILE A 20 5.60 2.92 -11.61
N GLY A 21 5.98 4.18 -11.41
CA GLY A 21 5.80 5.23 -12.40
C GLY A 21 6.60 4.99 -13.69
N ASP A 22 7.79 4.39 -13.57
CA ASP A 22 8.64 4.06 -14.74
C ASP A 22 8.09 2.79 -15.43
N VAL A 23 7.65 1.78 -14.67
CA VAL A 23 6.97 0.58 -15.20
C VAL A 23 5.73 0.96 -16.02
N TRP A 24 4.88 1.83 -15.50
CA TRP A 24 3.70 2.28 -16.24
C TRP A 24 4.06 3.10 -17.47
N LYS A 25 5.10 3.96 -17.38
CA LYS A 25 5.55 4.74 -18.52
C LYS A 25 6.07 3.84 -19.64
N GLU A 26 6.80 2.78 -19.31
CA GLU A 26 7.27 1.78 -20.27
C GLU A 26 6.09 1.01 -20.87
N LYS A 27 5.19 0.49 -20.02
CA LYS A 27 4.03 -0.30 -20.43
C LYS A 27 3.04 0.46 -21.31
N TYR A 28 2.80 1.75 -21.03
CA TYR A 28 1.75 2.54 -21.68
C TYR A 28 2.26 3.65 -22.59
N GLY A 29 3.58 3.84 -22.69
CA GLY A 29 4.20 4.86 -23.53
C GLY A 29 4.06 6.31 -23.03
N GLU A 30 3.30 6.52 -21.94
CA GLU A 30 3.05 7.84 -21.36
C GLU A 30 2.97 7.79 -19.82
N LYS A 31 2.99 8.96 -19.20
CA LYS A 31 2.83 9.07 -17.76
C LYS A 31 1.39 8.79 -17.34
N VAL A 32 1.21 7.84 -16.43
CA VAL A 32 -0.09 7.42 -15.88
C VAL A 32 -0.24 7.91 -14.45
N TYR A 33 -1.46 8.28 -14.07
CA TYR A 33 -1.78 8.76 -12.72
C TYR A 33 -2.83 7.87 -12.05
N LYS A 34 -2.64 7.56 -10.77
CA LYS A 34 -3.73 7.00 -9.95
C LYS A 34 -4.75 8.08 -9.61
N ILE A 35 -6.02 7.80 -9.85
CA ILE A 35 -7.15 8.61 -9.39
C ILE A 35 -7.90 7.82 -8.32
N SER A 36 -8.15 8.49 -7.18
CA SER A 36 -8.70 7.84 -5.99
C SER A 36 -10.22 7.84 -5.99
N LEU A 37 -10.81 6.65 -5.99
CA LEU A 37 -12.24 6.39 -6.05
C LEU A 37 -12.70 5.63 -4.80
N SER A 38 -14.01 5.53 -4.60
CA SER A 38 -14.65 4.76 -3.54
C SER A 38 -15.74 3.86 -4.09
N ALA A 39 -15.74 2.58 -3.72
CA ALA A 39 -16.83 1.66 -4.02
C ALA A 39 -18.00 1.75 -3.02
N GLY A 40 -17.96 2.70 -2.07
CA GLY A 40 -18.97 2.85 -1.03
C GLY A 40 -19.03 1.66 -0.06
N CYS A 41 -17.88 1.05 0.20
CA CYS A 41 -17.74 -0.06 1.15
C CYS A 41 -17.48 0.45 2.56
N THR A 42 -17.67 -0.45 3.55
CA THR A 42 -17.19 -0.31 4.92
C THR A 42 -16.04 -1.29 5.18
N CYS A 43 -15.78 -1.62 6.44
CA CYS A 43 -14.75 -2.56 6.84
C CYS A 43 -15.31 -3.51 7.91
N PRO A 44 -15.13 -4.86 7.76
CA PRO A 44 -15.65 -5.83 8.72
C PRO A 44 -14.99 -5.71 10.11
N ASN A 45 -13.87 -4.99 10.21
CA ASN A 45 -13.22 -4.65 11.46
C ASN A 45 -13.83 -3.41 12.15
N ARG A 46 -14.85 -2.79 11.55
CA ARG A 46 -15.56 -1.60 12.08
C ARG A 46 -17.02 -1.85 12.37
N ASP A 47 -17.69 -2.64 11.54
CA ASP A 47 -19.14 -2.86 11.62
C ASP A 47 -19.54 -4.02 12.55
N GLY A 48 -18.59 -4.62 13.23
CA GLY A 48 -18.84 -5.72 14.19
C GLY A 48 -18.78 -7.11 13.59
N THR A 49 -18.66 -7.25 12.27
CA THR A 49 -18.62 -8.57 11.61
C THR A 49 -17.40 -9.39 12.02
N LYS A 50 -16.23 -8.75 12.11
CA LYS A 50 -14.96 -9.37 12.57
C LYS A 50 -14.37 -8.67 13.80
N GLY A 51 -14.58 -7.38 13.91
CA GLY A 51 -14.08 -6.55 14.99
C GLY A 51 -14.81 -5.21 15.05
N VAL A 52 -14.52 -4.45 16.08
CA VAL A 52 -15.07 -3.11 16.29
C VAL A 52 -13.97 -2.07 16.35
N GLY A 53 -14.27 -0.82 15.99
CA GLY A 53 -13.33 0.29 16.06
C GLY A 53 -12.31 0.38 14.93
N GLY A 54 -12.08 -0.71 14.17
CA GLY A 54 -11.09 -0.77 13.10
C GLY A 54 -9.66 -0.94 13.59
N CYS A 55 -8.70 -0.90 12.66
CA CYS A 55 -7.28 -0.85 13.01
C CYS A 55 -6.95 0.48 13.68
N ILE A 56 -6.12 0.47 14.74
CA ILE A 56 -5.87 1.64 15.59
C ILE A 56 -5.22 2.82 14.87
N PHE A 57 -4.55 2.60 13.75
CA PHE A 57 -3.92 3.63 12.91
C PHE A 57 -4.85 4.20 11.83
N CYS A 58 -6.00 3.56 11.60
CA CYS A 58 -6.86 3.87 10.46
C CYS A 58 -7.79 5.05 10.77
N SER A 59 -7.77 6.10 9.93
CA SER A 59 -8.65 7.26 10.05
C SER A 59 -10.14 6.87 9.93
N GLU A 60 -11.04 7.75 10.35
CA GLU A 60 -12.49 7.55 10.20
C GLU A 60 -12.90 7.31 8.74
N LYS A 61 -12.14 7.82 7.79
CA LYS A 61 -12.35 7.64 6.34
C LYS A 61 -11.76 6.36 5.77
N GLY A 62 -11.31 5.44 6.64
CA GLY A 62 -10.78 4.15 6.19
C GLY A 62 -9.56 4.26 5.29
N SER A 63 -8.61 5.16 5.63
CA SER A 63 -7.44 5.51 4.80
C SER A 63 -7.78 6.06 3.41
N GLY A 64 -9.02 6.55 3.24
CA GLY A 64 -9.55 7.13 2.01
C GLY A 64 -9.65 8.65 2.03
N ASP A 65 -8.77 9.36 2.75
CA ASP A 65 -8.83 10.81 2.94
C ASP A 65 -8.80 11.61 1.62
N PHE A 66 -8.28 11.01 0.56
CA PHE A 66 -8.20 11.60 -0.78
C PHE A 66 -9.16 10.94 -1.80
N ALA A 67 -9.98 9.98 -1.37
CA ALA A 67 -10.95 9.34 -2.26
C ALA A 67 -12.19 10.22 -2.46
N GLN A 68 -12.83 10.04 -3.61
CA GLN A 68 -14.12 10.65 -3.88
C GLN A 68 -15.21 10.04 -2.98
N SER A 69 -16.33 10.75 -2.84
CA SER A 69 -17.46 10.24 -2.07
C SER A 69 -18.06 8.99 -2.73
N GLY A 70 -18.17 7.90 -1.96
CA GLY A 70 -18.79 6.64 -2.42
C GLY A 70 -20.28 6.72 -2.71
N PHE A 71 -20.94 7.86 -2.41
CA PHE A 71 -22.33 8.13 -2.77
C PHE A 71 -22.47 8.66 -4.20
N LEU A 72 -21.38 9.09 -4.85
CA LEU A 72 -21.40 9.57 -6.22
C LEU A 72 -21.33 8.41 -7.21
N PRO A 73 -22.02 8.49 -8.36
CA PRO A 73 -21.82 7.57 -9.47
C PRO A 73 -20.33 7.53 -9.90
N ILE A 74 -19.85 6.37 -10.33
CA ILE A 74 -18.42 6.17 -10.67
C ILE A 74 -17.95 7.15 -11.75
N ALA A 75 -18.75 7.39 -12.79
CA ALA A 75 -18.40 8.36 -13.81
C ALA A 75 -18.15 9.77 -13.23
N GLN A 76 -18.97 10.22 -12.26
CA GLN A 76 -18.78 11.51 -11.60
C GLN A 76 -17.55 11.51 -10.71
N GLN A 77 -17.28 10.43 -9.99
CA GLN A 77 -16.05 10.29 -9.20
C GLN A 77 -14.80 10.41 -10.08
N ILE A 78 -14.79 9.73 -11.23
CA ILE A 78 -13.68 9.77 -12.20
C ILE A 78 -13.49 11.20 -12.70
N GLU A 79 -14.54 11.89 -13.13
CA GLU A 79 -14.45 13.28 -13.60
C GLU A 79 -13.93 14.25 -12.54
N GLN A 80 -14.37 14.11 -11.28
CA GLN A 80 -13.86 14.93 -10.19
C GLN A 80 -12.40 14.62 -9.87
N ALA A 81 -12.01 13.34 -9.86
CA ALA A 81 -10.65 12.92 -9.56
C ALA A 81 -9.66 13.31 -10.67
N LYS A 82 -10.07 13.29 -11.93
CA LYS A 82 -9.28 13.76 -13.08
C LYS A 82 -8.86 15.23 -12.93
N LYS A 83 -9.77 16.10 -12.48
CA LYS A 83 -9.48 17.53 -12.25
C LYS A 83 -8.31 17.78 -11.30
N LEU A 84 -8.09 16.88 -10.33
CA LEU A 84 -6.99 17.00 -9.36
C LEU A 84 -5.60 16.76 -10.01
N VAL A 85 -5.56 16.06 -11.13
CA VAL A 85 -4.32 15.72 -11.84
C VAL A 85 -4.21 16.36 -13.23
N GLU A 86 -5.25 17.05 -13.70
CA GLU A 86 -5.32 17.72 -14.99
C GLU A 86 -4.16 18.69 -15.20
N LYS A 87 -3.86 19.52 -14.20
CA LYS A 87 -2.72 20.47 -14.23
C LYS A 87 -1.35 19.80 -14.38
N LYS A 88 -1.27 18.48 -14.18
CA LYS A 88 -0.06 17.67 -14.33
C LYS A 88 0.02 16.99 -15.70
N GLY A 89 -0.95 17.27 -16.61
CA GLY A 89 -0.99 16.72 -17.98
C GLY A 89 -1.47 15.25 -18.04
N GLY A 90 -2.18 14.75 -17.02
CA GLY A 90 -2.69 13.38 -17.00
C GLY A 90 -3.80 13.16 -18.03
N LYS A 91 -3.64 12.14 -18.90
CA LYS A 91 -4.65 11.73 -19.90
C LYS A 91 -5.11 10.28 -19.69
N LYS A 92 -4.27 9.47 -19.05
CA LYS A 92 -4.51 8.05 -18.76
C LYS A 92 -4.38 7.77 -17.27
N PHE A 93 -5.23 6.91 -16.75
CA PHE A 93 -5.40 6.75 -15.32
C PHE A 93 -5.50 5.29 -14.88
N ILE A 94 -5.07 5.04 -13.65
CA ILE A 94 -5.40 3.84 -12.89
C ILE A 94 -6.56 4.21 -11.94
N ALA A 95 -7.68 3.52 -12.06
CA ALA A 95 -8.82 3.69 -11.16
C ALA A 95 -8.52 3.00 -9.81
N TYR A 96 -8.20 3.79 -8.79
CA TYR A 96 -7.76 3.28 -7.49
C TYR A 96 -8.87 3.38 -6.45
N PHE A 97 -9.45 2.24 -6.10
CA PHE A 97 -10.44 2.10 -5.04
C PHE A 97 -9.72 1.89 -3.70
N GLN A 98 -9.67 2.92 -2.86
CA GLN A 98 -8.82 2.91 -1.65
C GLN A 98 -9.54 3.08 -0.30
N SER A 99 -10.78 3.59 -0.26
CA SER A 99 -11.50 3.79 1.00
C SER A 99 -11.96 2.48 1.60
N TYR A 100 -11.60 2.20 2.84
CA TYR A 100 -12.00 0.99 3.58
C TYR A 100 -11.57 -0.32 2.88
N THR A 101 -12.51 -1.28 2.76
CA THR A 101 -12.25 -2.63 2.23
C THR A 101 -13.10 -2.84 0.98
N ASN A 102 -12.53 -2.60 -0.21
CA ASN A 102 -13.31 -2.51 -1.45
C ASN A 102 -13.76 -3.85 -2.04
N THR A 103 -13.52 -4.97 -1.36
CA THR A 103 -14.09 -6.28 -1.70
C THR A 103 -15.08 -6.75 -0.63
N TYR A 104 -15.42 -5.90 0.34
CA TYR A 104 -16.36 -6.22 1.39
C TYR A 104 -17.73 -5.63 1.09
N GLY A 105 -18.66 -6.47 0.69
CA GLY A 105 -20.03 -6.10 0.35
C GLY A 105 -20.67 -7.06 -0.64
N ASP A 106 -21.80 -6.70 -1.21
CA ASP A 106 -22.47 -7.48 -2.25
C ASP A 106 -21.60 -7.53 -3.52
N VAL A 107 -21.19 -8.74 -3.91
CA VAL A 107 -20.24 -8.95 -5.01
C VAL A 107 -20.82 -8.49 -6.36
N LYS A 108 -22.13 -8.66 -6.59
CA LYS A 108 -22.76 -8.22 -7.85
C LYS A 108 -22.75 -6.70 -7.97
N ARG A 109 -23.03 -6.00 -6.86
CA ARG A 109 -22.92 -4.54 -6.80
C ARG A 109 -21.48 -4.08 -7.06
N LEU A 110 -20.50 -4.72 -6.44
CA LEU A 110 -19.09 -4.39 -6.61
C LEU A 110 -18.63 -4.63 -8.06
N GLU A 111 -19.00 -5.77 -8.64
CA GLU A 111 -18.68 -6.10 -10.03
C GLU A 111 -19.23 -5.04 -11.00
N LYS A 112 -20.47 -4.58 -10.79
CA LYS A 112 -21.07 -3.50 -11.60
C LYS A 112 -20.26 -2.21 -11.51
N ILE A 113 -19.87 -1.78 -10.30
CA ILE A 113 -19.07 -0.58 -10.05
C ILE A 113 -17.70 -0.66 -10.74
N PHE A 114 -17.01 -1.79 -10.56
CA PHE A 114 -15.68 -1.99 -11.16
C PHE A 114 -15.74 -2.11 -12.67
N THR A 115 -16.75 -2.77 -13.22
CA THR A 115 -16.99 -2.88 -14.67
C THR A 115 -17.27 -1.51 -15.27
N GLU A 116 -18.09 -0.67 -14.61
CA GLU A 116 -18.34 0.70 -15.06
C GLU A 116 -17.03 1.51 -15.13
N ALA A 117 -16.20 1.46 -14.09
CA ALA A 117 -14.88 2.10 -14.11
C ALA A 117 -13.97 1.53 -15.21
N ALA A 118 -13.93 0.20 -15.37
CA ALA A 118 -13.12 -0.47 -16.38
C ALA A 118 -13.58 -0.15 -17.81
N SER A 119 -14.84 0.18 -18.03
CA SER A 119 -15.36 0.50 -19.37
C SER A 119 -14.91 1.89 -19.87
N MET A 120 -14.43 2.77 -18.99
CA MET A 120 -13.97 4.11 -19.37
C MET A 120 -12.67 4.02 -20.19
N PRO A 121 -12.58 4.67 -21.38
CA PRO A 121 -11.43 4.50 -22.29
C PRO A 121 -10.13 5.08 -21.73
N GLU A 122 -10.18 6.05 -20.84
CA GLU A 122 -9.02 6.66 -20.19
C GLU A 122 -8.52 5.84 -18.98
N ILE A 123 -9.28 4.88 -18.48
CA ILE A 123 -8.85 3.98 -17.42
C ILE A 123 -8.09 2.80 -18.02
N LEU A 124 -6.83 2.64 -17.62
CA LEU A 124 -5.95 1.58 -18.11
C LEU A 124 -5.99 0.33 -17.25
N GLU A 125 -6.10 0.51 -15.93
CA GLU A 125 -6.12 -0.56 -14.94
C GLU A 125 -7.05 -0.23 -13.79
N LEU A 126 -7.50 -1.27 -13.07
CA LEU A 126 -8.14 -1.14 -11.77
C LEU A 126 -7.13 -1.47 -10.67
N ALA A 127 -7.01 -0.64 -9.64
CA ALA A 127 -6.30 -0.96 -8.42
C ALA A 127 -7.31 -1.00 -7.26
N ILE A 128 -7.43 -2.14 -6.58
CA ILE A 128 -8.47 -2.38 -5.58
C ILE A 128 -7.81 -2.67 -4.23
N ALA A 129 -7.90 -1.70 -3.29
CA ALA A 129 -7.38 -1.88 -1.95
C ALA A 129 -8.34 -2.68 -1.08
N THR A 130 -7.81 -3.71 -0.43
CA THR A 130 -8.60 -4.60 0.40
C THR A 130 -7.79 -5.29 1.49
N ARG A 131 -8.47 -6.12 2.27
CA ARG A 131 -7.94 -6.99 3.31
C ARG A 131 -7.89 -8.44 2.81
N CYS A 132 -6.90 -9.20 3.25
CA CYS A 132 -6.76 -10.60 2.86
C CYS A 132 -7.96 -11.47 3.29
N ASP A 133 -8.57 -11.15 4.41
CA ASP A 133 -9.73 -11.87 4.95
C ASP A 133 -11.08 -11.50 4.30
N CYS A 134 -11.07 -10.62 3.29
CA CYS A 134 -12.22 -10.22 2.46
C CYS A 134 -12.08 -10.65 0.99
N LEU A 135 -11.36 -11.73 0.74
CA LEU A 135 -11.14 -12.34 -0.57
C LEU A 135 -11.72 -13.76 -0.57
N GLY A 136 -13.06 -13.86 -0.48
CA GLY A 136 -13.79 -15.13 -0.67
C GLY A 136 -13.72 -15.62 -2.11
N GLU A 137 -14.14 -16.86 -2.36
CA GLU A 137 -14.10 -17.47 -3.69
C GLU A 137 -14.90 -16.67 -4.73
N ASP A 138 -16.06 -16.18 -4.37
CA ASP A 138 -16.91 -15.33 -5.19
C ASP A 138 -16.26 -14.00 -5.59
N VAL A 139 -15.50 -13.41 -4.65
CA VAL A 139 -14.69 -12.18 -4.90
C VAL A 139 -13.54 -12.49 -5.85
N ILE A 140 -12.81 -13.60 -5.65
CA ILE A 140 -11.72 -14.01 -6.54
C ILE A 140 -12.24 -14.22 -7.96
N GLN A 141 -13.36 -14.90 -8.14
CA GLN A 141 -13.99 -15.12 -9.44
C GLN A 141 -14.42 -13.79 -10.08
N MET A 142 -14.95 -12.84 -9.31
CA MET A 142 -15.25 -11.50 -9.80
C MET A 142 -13.98 -10.79 -10.30
N LEU A 143 -12.91 -10.81 -9.51
CA LEU A 143 -11.64 -10.18 -9.87
C LEU A 143 -11.03 -10.82 -11.13
N ASP A 144 -11.14 -12.15 -11.29
CA ASP A 144 -10.69 -12.86 -12.48
C ASP A 144 -11.47 -12.42 -13.73
N ARG A 145 -12.80 -12.25 -13.63
CA ARG A 145 -13.61 -11.73 -14.75
C ARG A 145 -13.23 -10.29 -15.11
N LEU A 146 -13.02 -9.44 -14.11
CA LEU A 146 -12.60 -8.06 -14.33
C LEU A 146 -11.21 -7.98 -14.97
N ASN A 147 -10.28 -8.86 -14.56
CA ASN A 147 -8.92 -8.92 -15.08
C ASN A 147 -8.88 -9.29 -16.58
N LYS A 148 -9.92 -9.97 -17.09
CA LYS A 148 -10.10 -10.24 -18.53
C LYS A 148 -10.60 -9.02 -19.32
N ILE A 149 -11.19 -8.03 -18.64
CA ILE A 149 -11.63 -6.77 -19.26
C ILE A 149 -10.50 -5.76 -19.28
N LYS A 150 -9.90 -5.51 -18.11
CA LYS A 150 -8.71 -4.65 -17.92
C LYS A 150 -7.85 -5.19 -16.78
N PRO A 151 -6.53 -4.98 -16.82
CA PRO A 151 -5.64 -5.43 -15.75
C PRO A 151 -6.13 -5.00 -14.37
N VAL A 152 -6.16 -5.93 -13.44
CA VAL A 152 -6.54 -5.71 -12.05
C VAL A 152 -5.31 -5.89 -11.16
N THR A 153 -5.04 -4.88 -10.35
CA THR A 153 -4.09 -4.95 -9.25
C THR A 153 -4.86 -4.99 -7.93
N VAL A 154 -4.62 -5.99 -7.11
CA VAL A 154 -5.11 -6.04 -5.74
C VAL A 154 -4.06 -5.44 -4.81
N GLU A 155 -4.40 -4.34 -4.13
CA GLU A 155 -3.57 -3.73 -3.12
C GLU A 155 -3.94 -4.29 -1.75
N LEU A 156 -3.10 -5.19 -1.24
CA LEU A 156 -3.42 -6.03 -0.10
C LEU A 156 -2.69 -5.59 1.17
N GLY A 157 -3.45 -5.31 2.23
CA GLY A 157 -2.88 -4.93 3.52
C GLY A 157 -2.25 -6.13 4.22
N LEU A 158 -0.94 -6.07 4.52
CA LEU A 158 -0.24 -6.91 5.49
C LEU A 158 -0.04 -6.14 6.79
N GLN A 159 0.41 -4.93 6.69
CA GLN A 159 0.80 -3.96 7.70
C GLN A 159 2.11 -4.31 8.40
N SER A 160 2.25 -5.51 8.95
CA SER A 160 3.45 -6.10 9.55
C SER A 160 3.40 -7.61 9.44
N SER A 161 4.54 -8.29 9.40
CA SER A 161 4.62 -9.75 9.54
C SER A 161 4.68 -10.22 11.00
N ASN A 162 4.93 -9.29 11.94
CA ASN A 162 5.01 -9.58 13.36
C ASN A 162 3.60 -9.83 13.94
N PRO A 163 3.29 -11.04 14.49
CA PRO A 163 1.97 -11.38 14.97
C PRO A 163 1.53 -10.53 16.18
N GLU A 164 2.46 -10.12 17.04
CA GLU A 164 2.16 -9.26 18.16
C GLU A 164 1.78 -7.85 17.72
N THR A 165 2.41 -7.35 16.64
CA THR A 165 2.03 -6.09 16.03
C THR A 165 0.63 -6.18 15.42
N LEU A 166 0.33 -7.22 14.64
CA LEU A 166 -1.00 -7.41 14.05
C LEU A 166 -2.10 -7.43 15.11
N LYS A 167 -1.85 -8.09 16.25
CA LYS A 167 -2.75 -8.10 17.40
C LYS A 167 -2.90 -6.71 18.02
N LYS A 168 -1.79 -6.02 18.30
CA LYS A 168 -1.81 -4.67 18.91
C LYS A 168 -2.53 -3.65 18.04
N ILE A 169 -2.37 -3.74 16.72
CA ILE A 169 -3.06 -2.82 15.78
C ILE A 169 -4.51 -3.22 15.49
N ASN A 170 -5.04 -4.25 16.13
CA ASN A 170 -6.39 -4.76 15.93
C ASN A 170 -6.66 -5.18 14.48
N CYS A 171 -5.77 -5.98 13.88
CA CYS A 171 -5.82 -6.29 12.46
C CYS A 171 -6.78 -7.43 12.08
N CYS A 172 -7.13 -8.33 12.99
CA CYS A 172 -8.09 -9.43 12.83
C CYS A 172 -7.75 -10.48 11.74
N TYR A 173 -6.53 -10.52 11.22
CA TYR A 173 -5.99 -11.56 10.34
C TYR A 173 -4.50 -11.75 10.61
N THR A 174 -3.92 -12.82 10.11
CA THR A 174 -2.51 -13.18 10.29
C THR A 174 -1.68 -12.91 9.04
N ALA A 175 -0.35 -12.89 9.18
CA ALA A 175 0.57 -12.83 8.03
C ALA A 175 0.42 -14.08 7.14
N GLU A 176 0.15 -15.25 7.72
CA GLU A 176 -0.10 -16.47 6.95
C GLU A 176 -1.39 -16.39 6.12
N ASP A 177 -2.45 -15.74 6.62
CA ASP A 177 -3.65 -15.48 5.83
C ASP A 177 -3.35 -14.59 4.63
N PHE A 178 -2.52 -13.57 4.82
CA PHE A 178 -2.03 -12.73 3.73
C PHE A 178 -1.28 -13.57 2.67
N LYS A 179 -0.29 -14.38 3.07
CA LYS A 179 0.51 -15.22 2.16
C LYS A 179 -0.36 -16.18 1.35
N LYS A 180 -1.34 -16.84 1.99
CA LYS A 180 -2.31 -17.71 1.32
C LYS A 180 -3.12 -16.97 0.26
N ARG A 181 -3.55 -15.73 0.55
CA ARG A 181 -4.33 -14.93 -0.40
C ARG A 181 -3.51 -14.38 -1.54
N VAL A 182 -2.25 -13.99 -1.30
CA VAL A 182 -1.32 -13.66 -2.39
C VAL A 182 -1.20 -14.84 -3.35
N LYS A 183 -0.91 -16.05 -2.84
CA LYS A 183 -0.79 -17.24 -3.66
C LYS A 183 -2.06 -17.48 -4.51
N LEU A 184 -3.25 -17.41 -3.90
CA LEU A 184 -4.51 -17.60 -4.60
C LEU A 184 -4.72 -16.55 -5.71
N LEU A 185 -4.44 -15.28 -5.46
CA LEU A 185 -4.52 -14.22 -6.46
C LEU A 185 -3.55 -14.47 -7.62
N LYS A 186 -2.34 -14.95 -7.34
CA LYS A 186 -1.34 -15.29 -8.36
C LYS A 186 -1.77 -16.49 -9.23
N GLU A 187 -2.47 -17.48 -8.68
CA GLU A 187 -3.06 -18.60 -9.44
C GLU A 187 -4.09 -18.11 -10.47
N HIS A 188 -4.72 -16.96 -10.23
CA HIS A 188 -5.63 -16.26 -11.16
C HIS A 188 -4.95 -15.19 -12.01
N ASN A 189 -3.60 -15.11 -12.04
CA ASN A 189 -2.82 -14.09 -12.75
C ASN A 189 -3.20 -12.65 -12.38
N ILE A 190 -3.66 -12.43 -11.16
CA ILE A 190 -3.96 -11.11 -10.62
C ILE A 190 -2.69 -10.52 -10.02
N HIS A 191 -2.40 -9.28 -10.37
CA HIS A 191 -1.26 -8.53 -9.86
C HIS A 191 -1.48 -8.12 -8.40
N VAL A 192 -0.49 -8.33 -7.52
CA VAL A 192 -0.62 -8.08 -6.08
C VAL A 192 0.43 -7.10 -5.58
N VAL A 193 -0.04 -6.06 -4.90
CA VAL A 193 0.82 -5.07 -4.23
C VAL A 193 0.56 -5.13 -2.72
N ALA A 194 1.59 -5.47 -1.96
CA ALA A 194 1.52 -5.50 -0.51
C ALA A 194 1.64 -4.11 0.12
N HIS A 195 0.87 -3.86 1.18
CA HIS A 195 1.04 -2.68 2.01
C HIS A 195 1.63 -3.06 3.35
N ILE A 196 2.77 -2.46 3.73
CA ILE A 196 3.33 -2.53 5.09
C ILE A 196 3.50 -1.15 5.69
N ILE A 197 3.48 -1.08 7.01
CA ILE A 197 3.67 0.14 7.78
C ILE A 197 4.95 -0.01 8.60
N LEU A 198 5.87 0.90 8.42
CA LEU A 198 7.13 0.99 9.15
C LEU A 198 7.00 2.04 10.26
N GLY A 199 7.61 1.80 11.41
CA GLY A 199 7.66 2.75 12.51
C GLY A 199 6.65 2.52 13.63
N PHE A 200 6.10 1.31 13.78
CA PHE A 200 5.38 0.97 15.00
C PHE A 200 6.32 1.06 16.21
N PRO A 201 5.94 1.76 17.31
CA PRO A 201 6.86 2.09 18.41
C PRO A 201 7.33 0.88 19.23
N TRP A 202 6.76 -0.27 18.99
CA TRP A 202 7.10 -1.56 19.65
C TRP A 202 7.80 -2.53 18.71
N GLU A 203 8.06 -2.15 17.45
CA GLU A 203 8.84 -2.94 16.51
C GLU A 203 10.30 -2.49 16.50
N SER A 204 11.19 -3.46 16.48
CA SER A 204 12.61 -3.25 16.19
C SER A 204 12.82 -2.96 14.69
N ARG A 205 14.00 -2.47 14.34
CA ARG A 205 14.41 -2.32 12.95
C ARG A 205 14.34 -3.67 12.20
N ASP A 206 14.78 -4.75 12.85
CA ASP A 206 14.76 -6.09 12.27
C ASP A 206 13.34 -6.60 12.00
N ASP A 207 12.37 -6.36 12.89
CA ASP A 207 10.96 -6.70 12.65
C ASP A 207 10.42 -6.04 11.40
N MET A 208 10.76 -4.76 11.18
CA MET A 208 10.31 -3.99 10.02
C MET A 208 10.95 -4.48 8.71
N VAL A 209 12.25 -4.81 8.74
CA VAL A 209 12.95 -5.41 7.59
C VAL A 209 12.41 -6.81 7.30
N GLN A 210 12.14 -7.61 8.32
CA GLN A 210 11.51 -8.93 8.18
C GLN A 210 10.11 -8.84 7.54
N SER A 211 9.36 -7.78 7.80
CA SER A 211 8.07 -7.56 7.13
C SER A 211 8.24 -7.32 5.62
N ALA A 212 9.29 -6.60 5.20
CA ALA A 212 9.61 -6.44 3.77
C ALA A 212 10.06 -7.77 3.13
N HIS A 213 10.92 -8.52 3.81
CA HIS A 213 11.36 -9.85 3.38
C HIS A 213 10.19 -10.83 3.26
N PHE A 214 9.27 -10.85 4.22
CA PHE A 214 8.07 -11.68 4.18
C PHE A 214 7.18 -11.37 2.95
N VAL A 215 7.07 -10.10 2.57
CA VAL A 215 6.36 -9.72 1.33
C VAL A 215 7.06 -10.31 0.10
N ALA A 216 8.39 -10.24 0.03
CA ALA A 216 9.15 -10.85 -1.06
C ALA A 216 8.90 -12.35 -1.17
N GLU A 217 8.92 -13.06 -0.04
CA GLU A 217 8.65 -14.51 0.01
C GLU A 217 7.20 -14.90 -0.27
N SER A 218 6.25 -13.97 -0.11
CA SER A 218 4.85 -14.23 -0.38
C SER A 218 4.53 -14.37 -1.86
N GLY A 219 5.41 -13.89 -2.75
CA GLY A 219 5.20 -13.86 -4.20
C GLY A 219 4.39 -12.65 -4.68
N ALA A 220 4.25 -11.60 -3.88
CA ALA A 220 3.67 -10.33 -4.32
C ALA A 220 4.54 -9.67 -5.39
N ASP A 221 3.92 -8.97 -6.34
CA ASP A 221 4.61 -8.31 -7.46
C ASP A 221 5.20 -6.95 -7.06
N GLY A 222 4.58 -6.30 -6.08
CA GLY A 222 5.02 -4.99 -5.63
C GLY A 222 4.74 -4.72 -4.16
N ILE A 223 5.31 -3.62 -3.67
CA ILE A 223 5.19 -3.22 -2.26
C ILE A 223 5.00 -1.71 -2.10
N LYS A 224 4.25 -1.32 -1.07
CA LYS A 224 4.21 0.03 -0.51
C LYS A 224 4.86 0.03 0.86
N LEU A 225 5.99 0.69 1.00
CA LEU A 225 6.66 0.96 2.27
C LEU A 225 6.11 2.28 2.82
N GLN A 226 5.25 2.19 3.84
CA GLN A 226 4.56 3.36 4.38
C GLN A 226 5.07 3.66 5.80
N LEU A 227 5.40 4.91 6.08
CA LEU A 227 5.69 5.33 7.44
C LEU A 227 4.39 5.45 8.23
N LEU A 228 4.42 4.99 9.48
CA LEU A 228 3.33 5.23 10.44
C LEU A 228 3.15 6.74 10.65
N HIS A 229 1.93 7.22 10.46
CA HIS A 229 1.52 8.56 10.82
C HIS A 229 0.61 8.52 12.04
N TYR A 230 0.95 9.31 13.04
CA TYR A 230 0.06 9.56 14.16
C TYR A 230 -0.91 10.68 13.74
N LEU A 231 -2.18 10.33 13.60
CA LEU A 231 -3.22 11.24 13.11
C LEU A 231 -4.24 11.53 14.21
N LYS A 232 -4.72 12.78 14.27
CA LYS A 232 -5.86 13.15 15.11
C LYS A 232 -7.07 12.29 14.77
N GLY A 233 -7.85 11.93 15.78
CA GLY A 233 -9.05 11.11 15.60
C GLY A 233 -8.78 9.62 15.35
N THR A 234 -7.53 9.17 15.48
CA THR A 234 -7.18 7.74 15.49
C THR A 234 -6.76 7.30 16.88
N LYS A 235 -7.04 6.04 17.24
CA LYS A 235 -6.59 5.48 18.51
C LYS A 235 -5.07 5.56 18.66
N MET A 236 -4.33 5.35 17.56
CA MET A 236 -2.87 5.46 17.53
C MET A 236 -2.40 6.90 17.79
N GLY A 237 -3.14 7.91 17.32
CA GLY A 237 -2.86 9.32 17.61
C GLY A 237 -3.14 9.68 19.07
N GLU A 238 -4.22 9.14 19.66
CA GLU A 238 -4.52 9.31 21.08
C GLU A 238 -3.43 8.66 21.96
N ASP A 239 -3.01 7.45 21.61
CA ASP A 239 -1.95 6.73 22.32
C ASP A 239 -0.59 7.45 22.20
N TYR A 240 -0.29 8.04 21.04
CA TYR A 240 0.88 8.89 20.87
C TYR A 240 0.89 10.07 21.85
N LEU A 241 -0.22 10.80 21.95
CA LEU A 241 -0.34 11.93 22.87
C LEU A 241 -0.27 11.52 24.34
N LYS A 242 -0.78 10.32 24.66
CA LYS A 242 -0.82 9.80 26.04
C LYS A 242 0.53 9.23 26.48
N TYR A 243 1.19 8.46 25.63
CA TYR A 243 2.38 7.69 25.99
C TYR A 243 3.67 8.27 25.42
N ASN A 244 3.58 9.36 24.64
CA ASN A 244 4.72 10.03 24.01
C ASN A 244 5.62 9.04 23.24
N TYR A 245 5.03 8.24 22.37
CA TYR A 245 5.77 7.25 21.58
C TYR A 245 6.90 7.91 20.76
N PRO A 246 8.07 7.26 20.66
CA PRO A 246 9.14 7.75 19.80
C PRO A 246 8.69 7.78 18.32
N THR A 247 9.21 8.72 17.57
CA THR A 247 9.01 8.82 16.13
C THR A 247 10.35 8.87 15.43
N MET A 248 10.43 8.24 14.27
CA MET A 248 11.66 8.27 13.47
C MET A 248 11.94 9.67 12.94
N THR A 249 13.20 10.05 12.93
CA THR A 249 13.71 11.14 12.12
C THR A 249 13.66 10.77 10.64
N LEU A 250 13.78 11.75 9.74
CA LEU A 250 13.84 11.49 8.31
C LEU A 250 15.07 10.64 7.92
N GLU A 251 16.19 10.83 8.64
CA GLU A 251 17.43 10.08 8.41
C GLU A 251 17.30 8.61 8.85
N GLU A 252 16.77 8.35 10.04
CA GLU A 252 16.48 6.98 10.51
C GLU A 252 15.53 6.26 9.57
N TYR A 253 14.48 6.95 9.10
CA TYR A 253 13.54 6.37 8.17
C TYR A 253 14.18 6.07 6.80
N ALA A 254 15.00 6.97 6.26
CA ALA A 254 15.71 6.74 4.99
C ALA A 254 16.67 5.55 5.09
N THR A 255 17.36 5.40 6.24
CA THR A 255 18.24 4.27 6.51
C THR A 255 17.46 2.95 6.57
N LEU A 256 16.33 2.93 7.28
CA LEU A 256 15.44 1.76 7.32
C LEU A 256 14.89 1.38 5.94
N LEU A 257 14.51 2.39 5.12
CA LEU A 257 14.09 2.15 3.74
C LEU A 257 15.20 1.48 2.91
N GLY A 258 16.45 1.90 3.09
CA GLY A 258 17.60 1.26 2.45
C GLY A 258 17.69 -0.23 2.78
N ASP A 259 17.52 -0.60 4.07
CA ASP A 259 17.52 -2.01 4.49
C ASP A 259 16.33 -2.78 3.94
N CYS A 260 15.13 -2.19 3.99
CA CYS A 260 13.94 -2.83 3.42
C CYS A 260 14.12 -3.08 1.91
N LEU A 261 14.66 -2.11 1.15
CA LEU A 261 14.91 -2.27 -0.28
C LEU A 261 15.94 -3.36 -0.56
N ASN A 262 16.95 -3.52 0.32
CA ASN A 262 17.94 -4.60 0.21
C ASN A 262 17.35 -5.99 0.49
N ALA A 263 16.27 -6.06 1.25
CA ALA A 263 15.56 -7.31 1.54
C ALA A 263 14.58 -7.71 0.42
N LEU A 264 14.42 -6.89 -0.62
CA LEU A 264 13.50 -7.13 -1.73
C LEU A 264 14.26 -7.62 -2.98
N PRO A 265 13.65 -8.48 -3.81
CA PRO A 265 14.22 -8.87 -5.09
C PRO A 265 14.24 -7.68 -6.07
N ALA A 266 15.24 -7.64 -6.95
CA ALA A 266 15.44 -6.54 -7.92
C ALA A 266 14.21 -6.28 -8.83
N GLY A 267 13.41 -7.29 -9.10
CA GLY A 267 12.20 -7.19 -9.94
C GLY A 267 10.95 -6.72 -9.21
N MET A 268 10.98 -6.46 -7.90
CA MET A 268 9.79 -6.04 -7.17
C MET A 268 9.46 -4.57 -7.42
N GLU A 269 8.20 -4.29 -7.75
CA GLU A 269 7.71 -2.93 -7.98
C GLU A 269 7.55 -2.14 -6.68
N ILE A 270 8.15 -0.96 -6.62
CA ILE A 270 8.00 -0.06 -5.48
C ILE A 270 6.94 0.98 -5.80
N HIS A 271 5.78 0.81 -5.20
CA HIS A 271 4.62 1.68 -5.40
C HIS A 271 4.67 2.94 -4.53
N ARG A 272 5.36 2.86 -3.37
CA ARG A 272 5.43 3.99 -2.43
C ARG A 272 6.59 3.79 -1.45
N LEU A 273 7.26 4.91 -1.10
CA LEU A 273 8.36 4.97 -0.13
C LEU A 273 8.03 5.80 1.12
N THR A 274 6.80 6.27 1.30
CA THR A 274 6.35 7.01 2.50
C THR A 274 4.83 7.03 2.55
N GLY A 275 4.26 7.34 3.70
CA GLY A 275 2.82 7.54 3.87
C GLY A 275 2.33 8.90 3.31
N ASP A 276 1.02 9.04 3.17
CA ASP A 276 0.34 10.30 2.90
C ASP A 276 -0.76 10.48 3.95
N GLY A 277 -0.47 11.19 5.04
CA GLY A 277 -1.47 11.62 6.01
C GLY A 277 -2.06 12.99 5.65
N ALA A 278 -3.32 13.23 6.01
CA ALA A 278 -3.91 14.55 5.89
C ALA A 278 -3.15 15.53 6.79
N LYS A 279 -2.50 16.55 6.20
CA LYS A 279 -1.63 17.50 6.94
C LYS A 279 -2.30 18.17 8.14
N LYS A 280 -3.60 18.46 8.03
CA LYS A 280 -4.39 19.09 9.10
C LYS A 280 -4.59 18.19 10.33
N ASP A 281 -4.49 16.88 10.13
CA ASP A 281 -4.71 15.86 11.15
C ASP A 281 -3.38 15.23 11.63
N LEU A 282 -2.25 15.57 11.00
CA LEU A 282 -0.94 15.02 11.32
C LEU A 282 -0.43 15.52 12.68
N LEU A 283 -0.20 14.59 13.61
CA LEU A 283 0.45 14.83 14.89
C LEU A 283 1.96 14.61 14.80
N ALA A 284 2.37 13.48 14.19
CA ALA A 284 3.77 13.10 14.04
C ALA A 284 3.94 12.00 12.96
N PRO A 285 5.15 11.87 12.38
CA PRO A 285 6.27 12.80 12.43
C PRO A 285 6.02 14.01 11.51
N LEU A 286 6.27 15.23 12.02
CA LEU A 286 5.91 16.46 11.31
C LEU A 286 6.68 16.69 10.00
N TRP A 287 7.88 16.11 9.84
CA TRP A 287 8.68 16.26 8.63
C TRP A 287 7.98 15.64 7.38
N THR A 288 7.07 14.69 7.56
CA THR A 288 6.29 14.10 6.45
C THR A 288 5.34 15.12 5.82
N GLY A 289 5.00 16.21 6.51
CA GLY A 289 4.17 17.30 6.00
C GLY A 289 4.79 18.05 4.81
N ASP A 290 6.13 18.01 4.63
CA ASP A 290 6.81 18.49 3.42
C ASP A 290 7.20 17.31 2.51
N LYS A 291 6.24 16.85 1.74
CA LYS A 291 6.41 15.70 0.83
C LYS A 291 7.57 15.87 -0.15
N ARG A 292 7.77 17.10 -0.66
CA ARG A 292 8.83 17.36 -1.64
C ARG A 292 10.22 17.21 -1.01
N LYS A 293 10.44 17.83 0.14
CA LYS A 293 11.69 17.73 0.91
C LYS A 293 11.96 16.27 1.31
N THR A 294 10.94 15.59 1.84
CA THR A 294 11.01 14.18 2.24
C THR A 294 11.43 13.28 1.07
N MET A 295 10.74 13.37 -0.08
CA MET A 295 11.05 12.53 -1.23
C MET A 295 12.41 12.83 -1.87
N ASN A 296 12.83 14.09 -1.88
CA ASN A 296 14.17 14.46 -2.35
C ASN A 296 15.25 13.87 -1.45
N TYR A 297 15.08 13.96 -0.12
CA TYR A 297 16.03 13.38 0.84
C TYR A 297 16.15 11.86 0.65
N ILE A 298 15.02 11.14 0.67
CA ILE A 298 14.97 9.68 0.48
C ILE A 298 15.62 9.28 -0.85
N SER A 299 15.31 9.98 -1.93
CA SER A 299 15.87 9.65 -3.26
C SER A 299 17.38 9.87 -3.32
N ASN A 300 17.90 10.94 -2.71
CA ASN A 300 19.33 11.21 -2.63
C ASN A 300 20.06 10.19 -1.76
N TYR A 301 19.48 9.83 -0.62
CA TYR A 301 20.03 8.82 0.29
C TYR A 301 20.13 7.45 -0.40
N ILE A 302 19.06 7.00 -1.05
CA ILE A 302 19.09 5.72 -1.80
C ILE A 302 20.12 5.77 -2.93
N LYS A 303 20.31 6.92 -3.58
CA LYS A 303 21.33 7.09 -4.60
C LYS A 303 22.74 6.99 -4.02
N SER A 304 23.03 7.61 -2.88
CA SER A 304 24.36 7.52 -2.24
C SER A 304 24.71 6.09 -1.86
N LEU A 305 23.74 5.31 -1.35
CA LEU A 305 23.97 3.90 -1.06
C LEU A 305 24.36 3.06 -2.31
N LYS A 306 23.83 3.43 -3.50
CA LYS A 306 24.21 2.79 -4.76
C LYS A 306 25.64 3.14 -5.18
N ASP A 307 25.99 4.43 -5.05
CA ASP A 307 27.30 4.94 -5.46
C ASP A 307 28.42 4.35 -4.58
N GLU A 308 28.20 4.23 -3.27
CA GLU A 308 29.13 3.59 -2.33
C GLU A 308 29.41 2.13 -2.69
N ARG A 309 28.37 1.37 -3.08
CA ARG A 309 28.54 -0.05 -3.46
C ARG A 309 29.22 -0.25 -4.82
N ARG A 310 29.08 0.71 -5.75
CA ARG A 310 29.78 0.64 -7.04
C ARG A 310 31.28 0.96 -6.93
N SER A 311 31.68 1.54 -5.80
CA SER A 311 33.07 1.88 -5.50
C SER A 311 33.83 0.80 -4.71
N LEU A 312 33.14 -0.27 -4.30
CA LEU A 312 33.68 -1.47 -3.64
C LEU A 312 33.83 -2.64 -4.62
#